data_7c05333adaa66f9912eb69afa00113bb
#
_entry.id   7c05333adaa66f9912eb69afa00113bb
#
_cell.length_a   1.000
_cell.length_b   1.000
_cell.length_c   1.000
_cell.angle_alpha   90.00
_cell.angle_beta   90.00
_cell.angle_gamma   90.00
#
_symmetry.space_group_name_H-M   'P 1'
#
loop_
_entity.id
_entity.type
_entity.pdbx_description
1 polymer ?
#
loop_
_entity_poly.entity_id
_entity_poly.type
_entity_poly.pdbx_seq_one_letter_code
_entity_poly.pdbx_strand_id
1 'polypeptide(L)'
;MASLLALILEKFTIEIIPRLPLFLRTPLYVNILKLRKVRDRIRLDVTRKNPTFQDRLDYAIDSRANLNNSGERILPFNDEVKIEEIEDSPVKIYKFTPKNAESGKYGVYFHGGGYFAGSIKSHKNFVSIISQKSNLVIYFFEYRLSPEHNFPAAHEDAKIAVEFIDALHKD
;
A
#
# COMPACT_ATOMS: atom_id res chain seq x y z
N MET A 1 -12.13 0.15 18.13
CA MET A 1 -10.99 0.10 19.07
C MET A 1 -10.21 -1.18 18.81
N ALA A 2 -8.93 -1.07 18.44
CA ALA A 2 -8.07 -2.25 18.41
C ALA A 2 -7.95 -2.79 19.84
N SER A 3 -8.15 -4.10 20.07
CA SER A 3 -7.99 -4.67 21.40
C SER A 3 -6.53 -4.49 21.86
N LEU A 4 -6.31 -4.29 23.15
CA LEU A 4 -4.97 -4.20 23.75
C LEU A 4 -4.09 -5.38 23.30
N LEU A 5 -4.67 -6.55 23.15
CA LEU A 5 -4.01 -7.76 22.65
C LEU A 5 -3.50 -7.59 21.20
N ALA A 6 -4.25 -6.92 20.34
CA ALA A 6 -3.84 -6.67 18.95
C ALA A 6 -2.63 -5.72 18.88
N LEU A 7 -2.61 -4.68 19.72
CA LEU A 7 -1.47 -3.76 19.85
C LEU A 7 -0.22 -4.45 20.41
N ILE A 8 -0.37 -5.31 21.41
CA ILE A 8 0.73 -6.09 21.97
C ILE A 8 1.31 -7.06 20.94
N LEU A 9 0.45 -7.78 20.18
CA LEU A 9 0.88 -8.69 19.12
C LEU A 9 1.58 -7.95 17.98
N GLU A 10 1.09 -6.77 17.61
CA GLU A 10 1.69 -5.94 16.57
C GLU A 10 3.09 -5.47 17.00
N LYS A 11 3.22 -4.92 18.21
CA LYS A 11 4.49 -4.48 18.77
C LYS A 11 5.49 -5.63 18.90
N PHE A 12 5.04 -6.79 19.35
CA PHE A 12 5.86 -8.01 19.43
C PHE A 12 6.36 -8.45 18.07
N THR A 13 5.50 -8.39 17.04
CA THR A 13 5.85 -8.79 15.68
C THR A 13 6.89 -7.84 15.06
N ILE A 14 6.74 -6.53 15.27
CA ILE A 14 7.57 -5.50 14.62
C ILE A 14 8.90 -5.29 15.37
N GLU A 15 8.87 -5.27 16.69
CA GLU A 15 10.05 -4.88 17.49
C GLU A 15 10.86 -6.06 18.01
N ILE A 16 10.21 -7.16 18.37
CA ILE A 16 10.86 -8.28 19.10
C ILE A 16 11.26 -9.40 18.13
N ILE A 17 10.36 -9.84 17.25
CA ILE A 17 10.66 -10.98 16.36
C ILE A 17 11.89 -10.73 15.48
N PRO A 18 12.11 -9.53 14.88
CA PRO A 18 13.30 -9.28 14.07
C PRO A 18 14.63 -9.40 14.82
N ARG A 19 14.60 -9.30 16.14
CA ARG A 19 15.80 -9.39 17.02
C ARG A 19 16.11 -10.82 17.45
N LEU A 20 15.21 -11.78 17.19
CA LEU A 20 15.40 -13.18 17.52
C LEU A 20 16.27 -13.89 16.49
N PRO A 21 16.96 -15.00 16.85
CA PRO A 21 17.64 -15.88 15.91
C PRO A 21 16.68 -16.40 14.83
N LEU A 22 17.19 -16.61 13.60
CA LEU A 22 16.38 -16.95 12.43
C LEU A 22 15.48 -18.16 12.64
N PHE A 23 15.99 -19.20 13.33
CA PHE A 23 15.23 -20.44 13.59
C PHE A 23 14.01 -20.25 14.49
N LEU A 24 13.99 -19.17 15.32
CA LEU A 24 12.84 -18.82 16.14
C LEU A 24 11.86 -17.87 15.42
N ARG A 25 12.36 -17.08 14.47
CA ARG A 25 11.53 -16.12 13.73
C ARG A 25 10.44 -16.81 12.91
N THR A 26 10.83 -17.84 12.13
CA THR A 26 9.92 -18.49 11.19
C THR A 26 8.69 -19.11 11.87
N PRO A 27 8.81 -19.95 12.92
CA PRO A 27 7.64 -20.51 13.59
C PRO A 27 6.77 -19.46 14.26
N LEU A 28 7.36 -18.37 14.81
CA LEU A 28 6.62 -17.28 15.41
C LEU A 28 5.82 -16.50 14.37
N TYR A 29 6.42 -16.15 13.22
CA TYR A 29 5.70 -15.52 12.12
C TYR A 29 4.57 -16.39 11.59
N VAL A 30 4.80 -17.69 11.40
CA VAL A 30 3.78 -18.63 10.92
C VAL A 30 2.60 -18.70 11.90
N ASN A 31 2.86 -18.74 13.21
CA ASN A 31 1.78 -18.77 14.21
C ASN A 31 1.01 -17.45 14.26
N ILE A 32 1.68 -16.31 14.17
CA ILE A 32 1.01 -15.00 14.09
C ILE A 32 0.18 -14.87 12.82
N LEU A 33 0.68 -15.35 11.68
CA LEU A 33 -0.07 -15.37 10.42
C LEU A 33 -1.30 -16.30 10.51
N LYS A 34 -1.20 -17.44 11.23
CA LYS A 34 -2.35 -18.31 11.50
C LYS A 34 -3.42 -17.60 12.36
N LEU A 35 -3.01 -16.87 13.40
CA LEU A 35 -3.91 -16.07 14.23
C LEU A 35 -4.59 -14.95 13.44
N ARG A 36 -3.83 -14.27 12.57
CA ARG A 36 -4.38 -13.27 11.63
C ARG A 36 -5.38 -13.92 10.68
N LYS A 37 -5.07 -15.07 10.08
CA LYS A 37 -5.99 -15.81 9.21
C LYS A 37 -7.28 -16.22 9.93
N VAL A 38 -7.22 -16.59 11.20
CA VAL A 38 -8.43 -16.89 12.00
C VAL A 38 -9.26 -15.63 12.18
N ARG A 39 -8.65 -14.51 12.55
CA ARG A 39 -9.34 -13.23 12.66
C ARG A 39 -9.97 -12.79 11.34
N ASP A 40 -9.22 -12.89 10.24
CA ASP A 40 -9.69 -12.50 8.91
C ASP A 40 -10.78 -13.46 8.40
N ARG A 41 -10.75 -14.75 8.76
CA ARG A 41 -11.86 -15.69 8.52
C ARG A 41 -13.12 -15.32 9.30
N ILE A 42 -12.99 -14.91 10.55
CA ILE A 42 -14.15 -14.45 11.36
C ILE A 42 -14.74 -13.18 10.70
N ARG A 43 -13.90 -12.24 10.25
CA ARG A 43 -14.36 -11.07 9.49
C ARG A 43 -15.00 -11.45 8.16
N LEU A 44 -14.38 -12.37 7.40
CA LEU A 44 -14.92 -12.87 6.13
C LEU A 44 -16.22 -13.66 6.30
N ASP A 45 -16.45 -14.33 7.42
CA ASP A 45 -17.71 -15.01 7.71
C ASP A 45 -18.86 -14.04 7.98
N VAL A 46 -18.59 -12.89 8.57
CA VAL A 46 -19.56 -11.79 8.67
C VAL A 46 -19.94 -11.27 7.28
N THR A 47 -18.99 -11.25 6.33
CA THR A 47 -19.22 -10.79 4.95
C THR A 47 -19.77 -11.89 4.01
N ARG A 48 -19.70 -13.18 4.36
CA ARG A 48 -20.18 -14.30 3.52
C ARG A 48 -21.70 -14.49 3.50
N LYS A 49 -22.44 -13.91 4.43
CA LYS A 49 -23.90 -13.96 4.47
C LYS A 49 -24.51 -12.79 3.68
N ASN A 50 -24.34 -12.77 2.34
CA ASN A 50 -24.90 -11.75 1.45
C ASN A 50 -24.64 -10.32 1.97
N PRO A 51 -23.37 -9.87 2.02
CA PRO A 51 -23.04 -8.56 2.58
C PRO A 51 -23.71 -7.45 1.76
N THR A 52 -24.29 -6.51 2.47
CA THR A 52 -24.80 -5.27 1.86
C THR A 52 -23.65 -4.44 1.29
N PHE A 53 -23.98 -3.42 0.50
CA PHE A 53 -22.97 -2.46 0.06
C PHE A 53 -22.29 -1.78 1.26
N GLN A 54 -23.07 -1.43 2.30
CA GLN A 54 -22.54 -0.78 3.51
C GLN A 54 -21.55 -1.70 4.26
N ASP A 55 -21.83 -2.99 4.40
CA ASP A 55 -20.90 -3.94 5.04
C ASP A 55 -19.56 -4.01 4.30
N ARG A 56 -19.58 -3.99 2.96
CA ARG A 56 -18.38 -3.97 2.14
C ARG A 56 -17.61 -2.67 2.26
N LEU A 57 -18.31 -1.55 2.33
CA LEU A 57 -17.72 -0.22 2.49
C LEU A 57 -17.04 -0.11 3.86
N ASP A 58 -17.69 -0.53 4.94
CA ASP A 58 -17.13 -0.50 6.29
C ASP A 58 -15.87 -1.37 6.38
N TYR A 59 -15.90 -2.57 5.78
CA TYR A 59 -14.72 -3.43 5.70
C TYR A 59 -13.56 -2.79 4.92
N ALA A 60 -13.85 -2.11 3.81
CA ALA A 60 -12.85 -1.43 3.02
C ALA A 60 -12.23 -0.25 3.80
N ILE A 61 -13.05 0.55 4.48
CA ILE A 61 -12.58 1.68 5.31
C ILE A 61 -11.65 1.19 6.42
N ASP A 62 -12.05 0.16 7.16
CA ASP A 62 -11.21 -0.45 8.22
C ASP A 62 -9.90 -0.99 7.66
N SER A 63 -9.94 -1.66 6.51
CA SER A 63 -8.77 -2.22 5.87
C SER A 63 -7.80 -1.14 5.38
N ARG A 64 -8.32 -0.04 4.82
CA ARG A 64 -7.53 1.13 4.40
C ARG A 64 -6.84 1.78 5.59
N ALA A 65 -7.57 2.01 6.69
CA ALA A 65 -7.01 2.57 7.91
C ALA A 65 -5.88 1.70 8.48
N ASN A 66 -6.09 0.39 8.54
CA ASN A 66 -5.08 -0.56 9.02
C ASN A 66 -3.84 -0.58 8.11
N LEU A 67 -4.02 -0.57 6.80
CA LEU A 67 -2.91 -0.60 5.83
C LEU A 67 -2.11 0.70 5.87
N ASN A 68 -2.77 1.86 5.92
CA ASN A 68 -2.13 3.15 6.01
C ASN A 68 -1.30 3.28 7.29
N ASN A 69 -1.87 2.89 8.43
CA ASN A 69 -1.14 2.89 9.70
C ASN A 69 0.07 1.95 9.72
N SER A 70 -0.04 0.80 9.04
CA SER A 70 1.07 -0.16 8.94
C SER A 70 2.19 0.34 8.03
N GLY A 71 1.84 0.98 6.91
CA GLY A 71 2.82 1.49 5.94
C GLY A 71 3.76 2.54 6.54
N GLU A 72 3.24 3.41 7.39
CA GLU A 72 4.04 4.44 8.06
C GLU A 72 4.95 3.90 9.17
N ARG A 73 4.60 2.74 9.77
CA ARG A 73 5.34 2.16 10.90
C ARG A 73 6.43 1.16 10.49
N ILE A 74 6.24 0.46 9.38
CA ILE A 74 7.10 -0.68 9.01
C ILE A 74 8.43 -0.22 8.43
N LEU A 75 8.42 0.87 7.67
CA LEU A 75 9.61 1.40 7.00
C LEU A 75 9.80 2.87 7.36
N PRO A 76 11.02 3.30 7.69
CA PRO A 76 11.30 4.71 7.88
C PRO A 76 11.09 5.48 6.56
N PHE A 77 10.63 6.70 6.69
CA PHE A 77 10.58 7.61 5.54
C PHE A 77 12.00 7.94 5.09
N ASN A 78 12.20 8.01 3.79
CA ASN A 78 13.46 8.41 3.19
C ASN A 78 13.35 9.84 2.65
N ASP A 79 13.93 10.79 3.38
CA ASP A 79 13.95 12.23 3.05
C ASP A 79 14.86 12.61 1.88
N GLU A 80 15.66 11.67 1.37
CA GLU A 80 16.48 11.87 0.17
C GLU A 80 15.69 11.79 -1.15
N VAL A 81 14.40 11.42 -1.06
CA VAL A 81 13.50 11.32 -2.20
C VAL A 81 12.44 12.42 -2.10
N LYS A 82 12.42 13.32 -3.05
CA LYS A 82 11.38 14.35 -3.18
C LYS A 82 10.09 13.69 -3.68
N ILE A 83 8.96 13.98 -3.02
CA ILE A 83 7.63 13.51 -3.41
C ILE A 83 6.77 14.72 -3.78
N GLU A 84 6.20 14.70 -4.97
CA GLU A 84 5.35 15.77 -5.50
C GLU A 84 4.07 15.16 -6.09
N GLU A 85 2.92 15.78 -5.86
CA GLU A 85 1.68 15.48 -6.58
C GLU A 85 1.71 16.16 -7.94
N ILE A 86 1.30 15.48 -9.02
CA ILE A 86 1.18 16.06 -10.36
C ILE A 86 -0.24 16.61 -10.50
N GLU A 87 -0.39 17.93 -10.43
CA GLU A 87 -1.69 18.60 -10.39
C GLU A 87 -2.47 18.50 -11.71
N ASP A 88 -1.78 18.57 -12.86
CA ASP A 88 -2.41 18.55 -14.19
C ASP A 88 -2.74 17.14 -14.72
N SER A 89 -2.65 16.13 -13.87
CA SER A 89 -2.95 14.74 -14.25
C SER A 89 -4.44 14.44 -14.13
N PRO A 90 -5.03 13.71 -15.12
CA PRO A 90 -6.43 13.29 -15.09
C PRO A 90 -6.73 12.23 -14.00
N VAL A 91 -5.71 11.61 -13.45
CA VAL A 91 -5.76 10.68 -12.32
C VAL A 91 -4.71 11.10 -11.29
N LYS A 92 -4.89 10.72 -10.03
CA LYS A 92 -3.99 11.14 -8.97
C LYS A 92 -2.65 10.44 -9.06
N ILE A 93 -1.57 11.20 -9.32
CA ILE A 93 -0.21 10.71 -9.51
C ILE A 93 0.74 11.44 -8.55
N TYR A 94 1.62 10.67 -7.91
CA TYR A 94 2.74 11.19 -7.13
C TYR A 94 4.07 10.83 -7.80
N LYS A 95 4.92 11.82 -7.99
CA LYS A 95 6.26 11.68 -8.55
C LYS A 95 7.28 11.58 -7.42
N PHE A 96 8.02 10.49 -7.37
CA PHE A 96 9.12 10.26 -6.46
C PHE A 96 10.44 10.50 -7.20
N THR A 97 11.19 11.52 -6.80
CA THR A 97 12.44 11.91 -7.45
C THR A 97 13.60 11.71 -6.49
N PRO A 98 14.50 10.74 -6.70
CA PRO A 98 15.69 10.57 -5.89
C PRO A 98 16.73 11.63 -6.26
N LYS A 99 17.67 11.94 -5.34
CA LYS A 99 18.73 12.93 -5.56
C LYS A 99 19.58 12.65 -6.81
N ASN A 100 19.84 11.37 -7.09
CA ASN A 100 20.67 10.91 -8.20
C ASN A 100 19.82 10.26 -9.29
N ALA A 101 18.70 10.87 -9.68
CA ALA A 101 17.82 10.33 -10.70
C ALA A 101 18.53 10.15 -12.05
N GLU A 102 18.45 8.95 -12.62
CA GLU A 102 18.92 8.70 -13.99
C GLU A 102 18.04 9.40 -15.00
N SER A 103 18.66 10.17 -15.91
CA SER A 103 17.93 10.88 -16.97
C SER A 103 17.33 9.91 -17.97
N GLY A 104 16.11 10.19 -18.44
CA GLY A 104 15.42 9.42 -19.47
C GLY A 104 14.89 8.05 -19.03
N LYS A 105 15.01 7.71 -17.72
CA LYS A 105 14.47 6.47 -17.17
C LYS A 105 13.49 6.75 -16.04
N TYR A 106 12.39 6.03 -16.03
CA TYR A 106 11.41 6.10 -14.97
C TYR A 106 10.76 4.74 -14.70
N GLY A 107 10.12 4.62 -13.56
CA GLY A 107 9.31 3.48 -13.19
C GLY A 107 7.87 3.90 -12.92
N VAL A 108 6.97 2.96 -13.08
CA VAL A 108 5.54 3.11 -12.77
C VAL A 108 5.19 2.17 -11.64
N TYR A 109 4.51 2.66 -10.62
CA TYR A 109 4.15 1.87 -9.46
C TYR A 109 2.64 1.85 -9.22
N PHE A 110 2.07 0.66 -9.28
CA PHE A 110 0.69 0.37 -8.91
C PHE A 110 0.69 -0.30 -7.54
N HIS A 111 0.05 0.34 -6.57
CA HIS A 111 0.02 -0.20 -5.22
C HIS A 111 -0.84 -1.46 -5.09
N GLY A 112 -0.47 -2.34 -4.16
CA GLY A 112 -1.29 -3.48 -3.77
C GLY A 112 -2.46 -3.09 -2.86
N GLY A 113 -3.32 -4.07 -2.53
CA GLY A 113 -4.45 -3.87 -1.61
C GLY A 113 -5.77 -4.44 -2.14
N GLY A 114 -5.72 -5.36 -3.13
CA GLY A 114 -6.89 -6.09 -3.62
C GLY A 114 -7.95 -5.20 -4.28
N TYR A 115 -7.56 -4.06 -4.84
CA TYR A 115 -8.42 -3.04 -5.44
C TYR A 115 -9.41 -2.36 -4.48
N PHE A 116 -9.35 -2.62 -3.19
CA PHE A 116 -10.21 -1.97 -2.19
C PHE A 116 -9.44 -1.24 -1.09
N ALA A 117 -8.13 -1.41 -1.02
CA ALA A 117 -7.25 -0.75 -0.07
C ALA A 117 -5.92 -0.35 -0.71
N GLY A 118 -5.10 0.42 0.02
CA GLY A 118 -3.85 0.97 -0.46
C GLY A 118 -3.97 2.46 -0.79
N SER A 119 -2.89 3.18 -0.62
CA SER A 119 -2.77 4.61 -0.90
C SER A 119 -1.32 5.06 -0.82
N ILE A 120 -1.05 6.31 -1.12
CA ILE A 120 0.25 6.95 -0.86
C ILE A 120 0.66 6.82 0.62
N LYS A 121 -0.27 6.91 1.56
CA LYS A 121 0.02 6.78 3.00
C LYS A 121 0.58 5.41 3.37
N SER A 122 0.09 4.35 2.73
CA SER A 122 0.55 2.99 3.00
C SER A 122 1.84 2.61 2.28
N HIS A 123 2.19 3.29 1.17
CA HIS A 123 3.28 2.85 0.29
C HIS A 123 4.41 3.85 0.11
N LYS A 124 4.24 5.15 0.51
CA LYS A 124 5.24 6.20 0.26
C LYS A 124 6.66 5.82 0.74
N ASN A 125 6.77 5.22 1.94
CA ASN A 125 8.07 4.84 2.49
C ASN A 125 8.73 3.72 1.68
N PHE A 126 7.95 2.74 1.25
CA PHE A 126 8.44 1.64 0.41
C PHE A 126 8.86 2.14 -0.97
N VAL A 127 8.03 2.96 -1.61
CA VAL A 127 8.32 3.51 -2.95
C VAL A 127 9.51 4.46 -2.92
N SER A 128 9.69 5.26 -1.86
CA SER A 128 10.87 6.12 -1.70
C SER A 128 12.16 5.29 -1.63
N ILE A 129 12.15 4.15 -0.93
CA ILE A 129 13.30 3.24 -0.88
C ILE A 129 13.59 2.64 -2.27
N ILE A 130 12.55 2.22 -3.01
CA ILE A 130 12.72 1.70 -4.38
C ILE A 130 13.32 2.79 -5.26
N SER A 131 12.75 4.00 -5.26
CA SER A 131 13.22 5.13 -6.05
C SER A 131 14.69 5.44 -5.78
N GLN A 132 15.07 5.55 -4.49
CA GLN A 132 16.45 5.80 -4.09
C GLN A 132 17.41 4.68 -4.54
N LYS A 133 17.03 3.42 -4.30
CA LYS A 133 17.90 2.26 -4.58
C LYS A 133 18.08 1.99 -6.07
N SER A 134 17.09 2.33 -6.87
CA SER A 134 17.14 2.18 -8.33
C SER A 134 17.69 3.42 -9.07
N ASN A 135 17.79 4.55 -8.39
CA ASN A 135 18.03 5.88 -8.99
C ASN A 135 17.01 6.27 -10.07
N LEU A 136 15.79 5.71 -9.98
CA LEU A 136 14.73 6.01 -10.95
C LEU A 136 13.72 6.99 -10.36
N VAL A 137 13.24 7.89 -11.22
CA VAL A 137 11.97 8.57 -10.95
C VAL A 137 10.87 7.52 -10.95
N ILE A 138 10.06 7.48 -9.89
CA ILE A 138 8.92 6.56 -9.79
C ILE A 138 7.63 7.36 -9.78
N TYR A 139 6.71 7.00 -10.67
CA TYR A 139 5.34 7.52 -10.69
C TYR A 139 4.41 6.56 -9.99
N PHE A 140 3.85 7.00 -8.86
CA PHE A 140 2.91 6.25 -8.04
C PHE A 140 1.49 6.70 -8.36
N PHE A 141 0.58 5.76 -8.63
CA PHE A 141 -0.81 6.04 -8.96
C PHE A 141 -1.75 5.69 -7.82
N GLU A 142 -2.65 6.63 -7.49
CA GLU A 142 -3.81 6.38 -6.65
C GLU A 142 -5.03 6.16 -7.56
N TYR A 143 -5.30 4.92 -7.91
CA TYR A 143 -6.46 4.54 -8.70
C TYR A 143 -7.71 4.40 -7.86
N ARG A 144 -8.89 4.53 -8.47
CA ARG A 144 -10.19 4.37 -7.83
C ARG A 144 -10.35 2.97 -7.24
N LEU A 145 -10.91 2.90 -6.02
CA LEU A 145 -11.01 1.67 -5.24
C LEU A 145 -12.45 1.20 -5.11
N SER A 146 -12.62 -0.12 -5.01
CA SER A 146 -13.87 -0.77 -4.61
C SER A 146 -14.10 -0.59 -3.10
N PRO A 147 -15.36 -0.63 -2.61
CA PRO A 147 -16.60 -0.87 -3.35
C PRO A 147 -17.20 0.38 -4.00
N GLU A 148 -16.62 1.57 -3.79
CA GLU A 148 -17.14 2.85 -4.34
C GLU A 148 -17.07 2.84 -5.87
N HIS A 149 -15.99 2.31 -6.42
CA HIS A 149 -15.73 2.20 -7.85
C HIS A 149 -15.38 0.76 -8.20
N ASN A 150 -16.36 0.03 -8.72
CA ASN A 150 -16.15 -1.36 -9.13
C ASN A 150 -15.36 -1.46 -10.44
N PHE A 151 -14.93 -2.70 -10.77
CA PHE A 151 -14.37 -2.98 -12.08
C PHE A 151 -15.24 -2.40 -13.21
N PRO A 152 -14.66 -1.74 -14.24
CA PRO A 152 -13.23 -1.66 -14.55
C PRO A 152 -12.50 -0.38 -14.07
N ALA A 153 -13.06 0.41 -13.16
CA ALA A 153 -12.59 1.76 -12.80
C ALA A 153 -11.07 1.84 -12.54
N ALA A 154 -10.50 0.93 -11.74
CA ALA A 154 -9.06 0.92 -11.46
C ALA A 154 -8.21 0.66 -12.71
N HIS A 155 -8.71 -0.14 -13.65
CA HIS A 155 -8.02 -0.45 -14.91
C HIS A 155 -8.08 0.72 -15.89
N GLU A 156 -9.20 1.43 -15.92
CA GLU A 156 -9.34 2.67 -16.71
C GLU A 156 -8.37 3.74 -16.20
N ASP A 157 -8.29 3.93 -14.87
CA ASP A 157 -7.36 4.87 -14.25
C ASP A 157 -5.91 4.49 -14.55
N ALA A 158 -5.57 3.20 -14.48
CA ALA A 158 -4.24 2.71 -14.79
C ALA A 158 -3.84 2.99 -16.24
N LYS A 159 -4.76 2.79 -17.19
CA LYS A 159 -4.53 3.10 -18.60
C LYS A 159 -4.29 4.59 -18.82
N ILE A 160 -5.18 5.43 -18.29
CA ILE A 160 -5.08 6.90 -18.36
C ILE A 160 -3.75 7.38 -17.77
N ALA A 161 -3.37 6.83 -16.62
CA ALA A 161 -2.14 7.19 -15.94
C ALA A 161 -0.89 6.86 -16.77
N VAL A 162 -0.83 5.67 -17.36
CA VAL A 162 0.31 5.27 -18.21
C VAL A 162 0.39 6.14 -19.45
N GLU A 163 -0.74 6.36 -20.14
CA GLU A 163 -0.80 7.21 -21.35
C GLU A 163 -0.35 8.64 -21.05
N PHE A 164 -0.73 9.18 -19.87
CA PHE A 164 -0.31 10.51 -19.44
C PHE A 164 1.21 10.57 -19.18
N ILE A 165 1.77 9.58 -18.46
CA ILE A 165 3.22 9.55 -18.19
C ILE A 165 4.03 9.34 -19.48
N ASP A 166 3.57 8.46 -20.38
CA ASP A 166 4.22 8.27 -21.67
C ASP A 166 4.23 9.57 -22.50
N ALA A 167 3.16 10.37 -22.42
CA ALA A 167 3.11 11.67 -23.10
C ALA A 167 4.11 12.66 -22.50
N LEU A 168 4.33 12.66 -21.17
CA LEU A 168 5.32 13.53 -20.52
C LEU A 168 6.79 13.21 -20.89
N HIS A 169 7.05 12.02 -21.42
CA HIS A 169 8.40 11.55 -21.73
C HIS A 169 8.64 11.32 -23.24
N LYS A 170 7.75 11.81 -24.11
CA LYS A 170 7.89 11.70 -25.57
C LYS A 170 8.73 12.82 -26.22
N ASP A 171 9.12 13.84 -25.43
CA ASP A 171 10.02 14.91 -25.83
C ASP A 171 11.45 14.63 -25.32
#